data_b6e7d7b42f9840d978afda871c7c8581
#
_entry.id   b6e7d7b42f9840d978afda871c7c8581
#
_cell.length_a   1.000
_cell.length_b   1.000
_cell.length_c   1.000
_cell.angle_alpha   90.00
_cell.angle_beta   90.00
_cell.angle_gamma   90.00
#
_symmetry.space_group_name_H-M   'P 1'
#
loop_
_entity.id
_entity.type
_entity.pdbx_description
1 polymer ?
#
loop_
_entity_poly.entity_id
_entity_poly.type
_entity_poly.pdbx_seq_one_letter_code
_entity_poly.pdbx_strand_id
1 'polypeptide(L)'
;MSKRVLIVDDAAFMRMMLKDILQKNDYEVVGEAENGKLGVAAYQKFKPDIVTMDITMPEMNGIDAVKAIKTLDPDAKIVMVSAMGQQPMVIEAIQAGANDFIVKPFQPERVVEAIAKVLS
;
A
#
# COMPACT_ATOMS: atom_id res chain seq x y z
N MET A 1 -0.45 16.76 -12.99
CA MET A 1 -0.70 16.73 -11.53
C MET A 1 -0.15 15.43 -10.96
N SER A 2 0.40 15.51 -9.78
CA SER A 2 0.98 14.33 -9.13
C SER A 2 -0.10 13.35 -8.68
N LYS A 3 0.15 12.06 -8.83
CA LYS A 3 -0.71 11.03 -8.27
C LYS A 3 -0.53 10.97 -6.76
N ARG A 4 -1.60 10.68 -6.05
CA ARG A 4 -1.69 10.75 -4.59
C ARG A 4 -1.60 9.35 -4.01
N VAL A 5 -0.69 9.17 -3.05
CA VAL A 5 -0.39 7.86 -2.46
C VAL A 5 -0.65 7.88 -0.96
N LEU A 6 -1.30 6.83 -0.48
CA LEU A 6 -1.45 6.55 0.96
C LEU A 6 -0.50 5.40 1.31
N ILE A 7 0.29 5.56 2.37
CA ILE A 7 1.22 4.55 2.85
C ILE A 7 0.68 3.94 4.15
N VAL A 8 0.51 2.62 4.17
CA VAL A 8 0.04 1.89 5.36
C VAL A 8 1.08 0.84 5.74
N ASP A 9 1.76 1.04 6.87
CA ASP A 9 2.82 0.16 7.36
C ASP A 9 3.01 0.46 8.84
N ASP A 10 3.18 -0.57 9.67
CA ASP A 10 3.35 -0.37 11.11
C ASP A 10 4.73 0.14 11.50
N ALA A 11 5.73 0.02 10.61
CA ALA A 11 7.09 0.47 10.86
C ALA A 11 7.28 1.91 10.38
N ALA A 12 7.52 2.84 11.31
CA ALA A 12 7.76 4.24 10.97
C ALA A 12 8.93 4.41 10.00
N PHE A 13 9.99 3.63 10.18
CA PHE A 13 11.15 3.66 9.29
C PHE A 13 10.77 3.31 7.85
N MET A 14 9.92 2.29 7.69
CA MET A 14 9.47 1.87 6.36
C MET A 14 8.61 2.94 5.70
N ARG A 15 7.70 3.56 6.47
CA ARG A 15 6.88 4.66 5.93
C ARG A 15 7.75 5.82 5.47
N MET A 16 8.79 6.16 6.25
CA MET A 16 9.71 7.23 5.89
C MET A 16 10.47 6.90 4.60
N MET A 17 10.93 5.65 4.47
CA MET A 17 11.65 5.19 3.28
C MET A 17 10.78 5.26 2.02
N LEU A 18 9.57 4.74 2.11
CA LEU A 18 8.62 4.78 0.99
C LEU A 18 8.25 6.22 0.62
N LYS A 19 8.02 7.06 1.62
CA LYS A 19 7.71 8.47 1.38
C LYS A 19 8.83 9.16 0.61
N ASP A 20 10.08 8.93 1.02
CA ASP A 20 11.24 9.52 0.34
C ASP A 20 11.32 9.07 -1.13
N ILE A 21 11.18 7.77 -1.38
CA ILE A 21 11.19 7.21 -2.74
C ILE A 21 10.09 7.84 -3.59
N LEU A 22 8.88 7.91 -3.06
CA LEU A 22 7.73 8.40 -3.80
C LEU A 22 7.83 9.89 -4.09
N GLN A 23 8.26 10.68 -3.12
CA GLN A 23 8.41 12.13 -3.31
C GLN A 23 9.49 12.46 -4.34
N LYS A 24 10.57 11.68 -4.36
CA LYS A 24 11.64 11.86 -5.36
C LYS A 24 11.19 11.49 -6.78
N ASN A 25 10.09 10.79 -6.91
CA ASN A 25 9.55 10.35 -8.20
C ASN A 25 8.22 11.03 -8.54
N ASP A 26 8.02 12.22 -7.97
CA ASP A 26 6.89 13.10 -8.29
C ASP A 26 5.51 12.56 -7.86
N TYR A 27 5.46 11.67 -6.87
CA TYR A 27 4.22 11.28 -6.24
C TYR A 27 3.97 12.13 -5.00
N GLU A 28 2.70 12.40 -4.71
CA GLU A 28 2.31 13.11 -3.50
C GLU A 28 1.86 12.10 -2.44
N VAL A 29 2.53 12.07 -1.29
CA VAL A 29 2.11 11.23 -0.17
C VAL A 29 1.09 12.02 0.64
N VAL A 30 -0.17 11.63 0.55
CA VAL A 30 -1.28 12.38 1.16
C VAL A 30 -1.58 11.94 2.59
N GLY A 31 -1.08 10.77 3.00
CA GLY A 31 -1.29 10.29 4.35
C GLY A 31 -0.47 9.05 4.64
N GLU A 32 -0.38 8.72 5.93
CA GLU A 32 0.28 7.54 6.43
C GLU A 32 -0.59 6.92 7.51
N ALA A 33 -0.56 5.61 7.64
CA ALA A 33 -1.27 4.89 8.68
C ALA A 33 -0.39 3.77 9.21
N GLU A 34 -0.51 3.47 10.51
CA GLU A 34 0.35 2.50 11.19
C GLU A 34 -0.31 1.13 11.39
N ASN A 35 -1.55 0.97 10.95
CA ASN A 35 -2.24 -0.32 10.98
C ASN A 35 -3.37 -0.31 9.95
N GLY A 36 -3.97 -1.50 9.74
CA GLY A 36 -5.00 -1.65 8.74
C GLY A 36 -6.27 -0.85 9.02
N LYS A 37 -6.65 -0.75 10.30
CA LYS A 37 -7.85 -0.01 10.70
C LYS A 37 -7.70 1.47 10.37
N LEU A 38 -6.57 2.07 10.74
CA LEU A 38 -6.27 3.47 10.42
C LEU A 38 -6.07 3.66 8.92
N GLY A 39 -5.56 2.64 8.23
CA GLY A 39 -5.42 2.65 6.77
C GLY A 39 -6.76 2.76 6.06
N VAL A 40 -7.75 2.01 6.50
CA VAL A 40 -9.11 2.08 5.94
C VAL A 40 -9.72 3.46 6.19
N ALA A 41 -9.58 3.99 7.40
CA ALA A 41 -10.07 5.33 7.73
C ALA A 41 -9.39 6.41 6.90
N ALA A 42 -8.06 6.30 6.72
CA ALA A 42 -7.30 7.25 5.91
C ALA A 42 -7.70 7.17 4.43
N TYR A 43 -7.99 5.98 3.92
CA TYR A 43 -8.49 5.82 2.56
C TYR A 43 -9.77 6.59 2.34
N GLN A 44 -10.71 6.47 3.27
CA GLN A 44 -11.98 7.20 3.19
C GLN A 44 -11.78 8.71 3.25
N LYS A 45 -10.85 9.15 4.10
CA LYS A 45 -10.58 10.58 4.30
C LYS A 45 -9.87 11.22 3.11
N PHE A 46 -8.80 10.58 2.63
CA PHE A 46 -7.92 11.17 1.62
C PHE A 46 -8.26 10.76 0.18
N LYS A 47 -8.93 9.64 0.00
CA LYS A 47 -9.28 9.11 -1.34
C LYS A 47 -8.07 9.13 -2.28
N PRO A 48 -6.99 8.40 -1.93
CA PRO A 48 -5.77 8.41 -2.74
C PRO A 48 -5.98 7.72 -4.07
N ASP A 49 -5.05 7.96 -5.00
CA ASP A 49 -5.05 7.24 -6.27
C ASP A 49 -4.54 5.81 -6.12
N ILE A 50 -3.66 5.57 -5.15
CA ILE A 50 -3.09 4.26 -4.91
C ILE A 50 -2.66 4.15 -3.44
N VAL A 51 -2.66 2.93 -2.92
CA VAL A 51 -2.25 2.61 -1.54
C VAL A 51 -1.09 1.62 -1.58
N THR A 52 -0.07 1.84 -0.75
CA THR A 52 0.90 0.79 -0.42
C THR A 52 0.50 0.21 0.93
N MET A 53 0.35 -1.11 1.00
CA MET A 53 -0.22 -1.80 2.16
C MET A 53 0.67 -2.92 2.64
N ASP A 54 1.21 -2.80 3.87
CA ASP A 54 1.91 -3.90 4.52
C ASP A 54 0.93 -5.02 4.85
N ILE A 55 1.43 -6.24 4.97
CA ILE A 55 0.57 -7.40 5.25
C ILE A 55 0.35 -7.58 6.75
N THR A 56 1.43 -7.64 7.52
CA THR A 56 1.35 -7.94 8.96
C THR A 56 1.39 -6.66 9.78
N MET A 57 0.26 -6.33 10.40
CA MET A 57 0.11 -5.13 11.22
C MET A 57 -0.82 -5.42 12.40
N PRO A 58 -0.67 -4.67 13.51
CA PRO A 58 -1.61 -4.79 14.63
C PRO A 58 -2.99 -4.22 14.27
N GLU A 59 -3.97 -4.48 15.08
CA GLU A 59 -5.38 -4.05 14.98
C GLU A 59 -6.10 -4.71 13.79
N MET A 60 -5.59 -4.51 12.58
CA MET A 60 -6.14 -5.09 11.36
C MET A 60 -4.99 -5.32 10.39
N ASN A 61 -4.80 -6.54 9.91
CA ASN A 61 -3.74 -6.84 8.96
C ASN A 61 -4.08 -6.30 7.56
N GLY A 62 -3.08 -6.36 6.67
CA GLY A 62 -3.20 -5.79 5.32
C GLY A 62 -4.25 -6.49 4.47
N ILE A 63 -4.42 -7.80 4.63
CA ILE A 63 -5.40 -8.56 3.83
C ILE A 63 -6.82 -8.11 4.19
N ASP A 64 -7.11 -7.98 5.48
CA ASP A 64 -8.42 -7.52 5.94
C ASP A 64 -8.66 -6.07 5.55
N ALA A 65 -7.60 -5.24 5.57
CA ALA A 65 -7.69 -3.85 5.12
C ALA A 65 -8.02 -3.78 3.61
N VAL A 66 -7.40 -4.63 2.79
CA VAL A 66 -7.71 -4.70 1.35
C VAL A 66 -9.18 -5.04 1.15
N LYS A 67 -9.69 -6.04 1.86
CA LYS A 67 -11.09 -6.43 1.76
C LYS A 67 -12.02 -5.28 2.13
N ALA A 68 -11.71 -4.57 3.22
CA ALA A 68 -12.51 -3.43 3.66
C ALA A 68 -12.48 -2.29 2.64
N ILE A 69 -11.30 -1.94 2.15
CA ILE A 69 -11.15 -0.87 1.15
C ILE A 69 -11.88 -1.23 -0.13
N LYS A 70 -11.76 -2.47 -0.61
CA LYS A 70 -12.44 -2.91 -1.84
C LYS A 70 -13.96 -2.96 -1.70
N THR A 71 -14.46 -3.17 -0.48
CA THR A 71 -15.88 -3.09 -0.22
C THR A 71 -16.37 -1.64 -0.34
N LEU A 72 -15.57 -0.69 0.14
CA LEU A 72 -15.88 0.74 0.05
C LEU A 72 -15.70 1.29 -1.37
N ASP A 73 -14.69 0.82 -2.07
CA ASP A 73 -14.33 1.28 -3.40
C ASP A 73 -13.78 0.12 -4.22
N PRO A 74 -14.63 -0.55 -5.03
CA PRO A 74 -14.17 -1.67 -5.85
C PRO A 74 -13.04 -1.33 -6.83
N ASP A 75 -12.88 -0.05 -7.17
CA ASP A 75 -11.84 0.40 -8.09
C ASP A 75 -10.54 0.80 -7.38
N ALA A 76 -10.47 0.64 -6.06
CA ALA A 76 -9.27 0.99 -5.30
C ALA A 76 -8.05 0.25 -5.83
N LYS A 77 -6.92 0.96 -5.92
CA LYS A 77 -5.65 0.43 -6.40
C LYS A 77 -4.71 0.25 -5.22
N ILE A 78 -4.27 -0.98 -5.01
CA ILE A 78 -3.48 -1.34 -3.82
C ILE A 78 -2.29 -2.18 -4.24
N VAL A 79 -1.09 -1.78 -3.79
CA VAL A 79 0.15 -2.54 -3.95
C VAL A 79 0.54 -3.06 -2.55
N MET A 80 0.65 -4.37 -2.40
CA MET A 80 1.08 -4.97 -1.14
C MET A 80 2.58 -4.84 -0.98
N VAL A 81 3.04 -4.67 0.27
CA VAL A 81 4.46 -4.68 0.60
C VAL A 81 4.66 -5.79 1.63
N SER A 82 5.34 -6.86 1.24
CA SER A 82 5.45 -8.07 2.05
C SER A 82 6.89 -8.37 2.45
N ALA A 83 7.07 -9.08 3.56
CA ALA A 83 8.36 -9.66 3.91
C ALA A 83 8.60 -10.93 3.09
N MET A 84 9.85 -11.36 2.98
CA MET A 84 10.17 -12.65 2.36
C MET A 84 9.50 -13.77 3.15
N GLY A 85 9.02 -14.78 2.41
CA GLY A 85 8.34 -15.92 3.03
C GLY A 85 6.85 -15.75 3.25
N GLN A 86 6.28 -14.65 2.80
CA GLN A 86 4.83 -14.38 2.95
C GLN A 86 4.02 -14.68 1.68
N GLN A 87 4.53 -15.51 0.77
CA GLN A 87 3.86 -15.81 -0.50
C GLN A 87 2.39 -16.24 -0.35
N PRO A 88 2.04 -17.14 0.60
CA PRO A 88 0.62 -17.50 0.76
C PRO A 88 -0.27 -16.32 1.09
N MET A 89 0.23 -15.39 1.91
CA MET A 89 -0.51 -14.18 2.27
C MET A 89 -0.62 -13.21 1.09
N VAL A 90 0.43 -13.12 0.26
CA VAL A 90 0.40 -12.30 -0.96
C VAL A 90 -0.67 -12.81 -1.90
N ILE A 91 -0.75 -14.14 -2.10
CA ILE A 91 -1.78 -14.75 -2.95
C ILE A 91 -3.17 -14.41 -2.41
N GLU A 92 -3.37 -14.53 -1.10
CA GLU A 92 -4.64 -14.20 -0.47
C GLU A 92 -5.01 -12.73 -0.68
N ALA A 93 -4.02 -11.83 -0.56
CA ALA A 93 -4.23 -10.40 -0.78
C ALA A 93 -4.63 -10.10 -2.23
N ILE A 94 -3.98 -10.74 -3.20
CA ILE A 94 -4.31 -10.59 -4.62
C ILE A 94 -5.73 -11.10 -4.88
N GLN A 95 -6.10 -12.24 -4.30
CA GLN A 95 -7.45 -12.79 -4.41
C GLN A 95 -8.49 -11.84 -3.79
N ALA A 96 -8.10 -11.09 -2.75
CA ALA A 96 -8.96 -10.10 -2.11
C ALA A 96 -9.09 -8.81 -2.93
N GLY A 97 -8.27 -8.63 -3.97
CA GLY A 97 -8.36 -7.49 -4.87
C GLY A 97 -7.14 -6.59 -4.98
N ALA A 98 -6.03 -6.92 -4.29
CA ALA A 98 -4.79 -6.15 -4.46
C ALA A 98 -4.27 -6.28 -5.90
N ASN A 99 -3.64 -5.23 -6.40
CA ASN A 99 -3.26 -5.13 -7.81
C ASN A 99 -1.85 -5.66 -8.10
N ASP A 100 -0.95 -5.58 -7.13
CA ASP A 100 0.44 -6.02 -7.28
C ASP A 100 1.07 -6.16 -5.90
N PHE A 101 2.32 -6.59 -5.86
CA PHE A 101 3.06 -6.71 -4.59
C PHE A 101 4.54 -6.39 -4.79
N ILE A 102 5.19 -6.01 -3.67
CA ILE A 102 6.62 -5.73 -3.60
C ILE A 102 7.16 -6.50 -2.38
N VAL A 103 8.33 -7.12 -2.49
CA VAL A 103 8.94 -7.89 -1.41
C VAL A 103 10.07 -7.09 -0.75
N LYS A 104 10.09 -7.03 0.58
CA LYS A 104 11.16 -6.40 1.36
C LYS A 104 12.34 -7.37 1.51
N PRO A 105 13.58 -6.93 1.41
CA PRO A 105 14.01 -5.56 1.06
C PRO A 105 13.84 -5.30 -0.44
N PHE A 106 13.46 -4.09 -0.78
CA PHE A 106 13.22 -3.71 -2.17
C PHE A 106 14.19 -2.62 -2.62
N GLN A 107 14.39 -2.52 -3.94
CA GLN A 107 15.08 -1.41 -4.55
C GLN A 107 14.07 -0.31 -4.85
N PRO A 108 14.47 0.98 -4.79
CA PRO A 108 13.56 2.09 -5.12
C PRO A 108 12.89 1.95 -6.48
N GLU A 109 13.65 1.46 -7.48
CA GLU A 109 13.14 1.26 -8.84
C GLU A 109 11.97 0.27 -8.88
N ARG A 110 12.02 -0.75 -8.03
CA ARG A 110 10.94 -1.75 -7.97
C ARG A 110 9.64 -1.13 -7.44
N VAL A 111 9.75 -0.24 -6.47
CA VAL A 111 8.59 0.47 -5.91
C VAL A 111 7.95 1.34 -7.00
N VAL A 112 8.75 2.13 -7.67
CA VAL A 112 8.29 3.04 -8.72
C VAL A 112 7.66 2.25 -9.88
N GLU A 113 8.31 1.17 -10.30
CA GLU A 113 7.80 0.30 -11.37
C GLU A 113 6.42 -0.25 -11.04
N ALA A 114 6.25 -0.81 -9.83
CA ALA A 114 4.98 -1.40 -9.42
C ALA A 114 3.86 -0.36 -9.39
N ILE A 115 4.14 0.81 -8.83
CA ILE A 115 3.14 1.88 -8.72
C ILE A 115 2.76 2.42 -10.10
N ALA A 116 3.75 2.68 -10.95
CA ALA A 116 3.50 3.18 -12.30
C ALA A 116 2.67 2.17 -13.11
N LYS A 117 2.97 0.89 -12.99
CA LYS A 117 2.24 -0.17 -13.69
C LYS A 117 0.78 -0.24 -13.26
N VAL A 118 0.53 -0.15 -11.95
CA VAL A 118 -0.85 -0.21 -11.43
C VAL A 118 -1.64 1.04 -11.82
N LEU A 119 -1.00 2.19 -11.90
CA LEU A 119 -1.64 3.45 -12.26
C LEU A 119 -1.82 3.66 -13.76
N SER A 120 -1.14 2.87 -14.57
CA SER A 120 -1.22 3.02 -16.03
C SER A 120 -2.53 2.48 -16.61
#